data_8c1d52302f70b90b3af0cb4276052d3c
#
_entry.id   8c1d52302f70b90b3af0cb4276052d3c
#
_cell.length_a   1.000
_cell.length_b   1.000
_cell.length_c   1.000
_cell.angle_alpha   90.00
_cell.angle_beta   90.00
_cell.angle_gamma   90.00
#
_symmetry.space_group_name_H-M   'P 1'
#
loop_
_entity.id
_entity.type
_entity.pdbx_description
1 polymer ?
#
loop_
_entity_poly.entity_id
_entity_poly.type
_entity_poly.pdbx_seq_one_letter_code
_entity_poly.pdbx_strand_id
1 'polypeptide(L)'
;MWARFGRVLQLTCKMFARELGFAFIAFLACVEFVPAANNSKVILICLGGFRWDYMSKAETPNLDFITKTGVHAPYVKNVFPTVTMPNLYTIVTGLYPENHGIIANEMFDPVFRAVFESNNNETRWWDGGEPVWVTNQKQGFKSGTSFWPGFDVAIRGYFPSFSTNGTGYSKPFVSKANRMPVKERIDTVIKWLTTDEPPTFVAIYFSQPDTVGQEHGPGSPETEAAIRHCDKNITGYLLDQLRQVDLLDEVNIIVTSDHGMTAYNTSNFINFDDIVNASSYDAFSLNKAFFTIQPHSGNDSYVYDSLKEAARKTKLFEVYKKEDVPDDLHFKHNRRIGSIVGLLKEGWYARSSKLSQGNYSSGTIRGNHGYSTAVKEMYPFFIARGPAFKQNFTNQPFEIIDMYPLICHILGIEPAPNNGSLARVKGLFSQPTENTASTYAPTESTTEKQRSGNKIVKIAGFVILGFAGLVSLVASILLIIRWCKRQNRPKKLTWQNGEEDEIAANTVHVDHTDDMAVNQEEPVESNDETLALRGQEIQV
;
A
#
# COMPACT_ATOMS: atom_id res chain seq x y z
N MET A 1 26.63 30.90 -65.00
CA MET A 1 26.33 31.16 -63.57
C MET A 1 25.34 30.08 -62.97
N TRP A 2 24.34 29.69 -63.67
CA TRP A 2 23.29 28.72 -63.20
C TRP A 2 23.80 27.29 -62.97
N ALA A 3 24.74 26.77 -63.76
CA ALA A 3 25.27 25.41 -63.59
C ALA A 3 26.17 25.25 -62.34
N ARG A 4 26.78 26.31 -61.80
CA ARG A 4 27.50 26.29 -60.54
C ARG A 4 26.57 26.34 -59.32
N PHE A 5 25.43 27.05 -59.43
CA PHE A 5 24.44 27.15 -58.39
C PHE A 5 23.70 25.80 -58.13
N GLY A 6 23.39 25.09 -59.22
CA GLY A 6 22.76 23.77 -59.10
C GLY A 6 23.63 22.71 -58.43
N ARG A 7 24.98 22.77 -58.65
CA ARG A 7 25.92 21.83 -58.01
C ARG A 7 26.12 22.13 -56.51
N VAL A 8 26.12 23.41 -56.12
CA VAL A 8 26.21 23.79 -54.69
C VAL A 8 24.94 23.39 -53.96
N LEU A 9 23.75 23.56 -54.55
CA LEU A 9 22.48 23.16 -53.96
C LEU A 9 22.37 21.63 -53.78
N GLN A 10 22.85 20.85 -54.77
CA GLN A 10 22.89 19.40 -54.69
C GLN A 10 23.87 18.86 -53.63
N LEU A 11 25.03 19.53 -53.46
CA LEU A 11 26.00 19.19 -52.42
C LEU A 11 25.48 19.52 -51.01
N THR A 12 24.82 20.68 -50.85
CA THR A 12 24.22 21.07 -49.56
C THR A 12 23.06 20.14 -49.18
N CYS A 13 22.19 19.75 -50.12
CA CYS A 13 21.12 18.77 -49.86
C CYS A 13 21.66 17.37 -49.46
N LYS A 14 22.76 16.92 -50.10
CA LYS A 14 23.40 15.64 -49.76
C LYS A 14 24.10 15.68 -48.39
N MET A 15 24.73 16.79 -48.02
CA MET A 15 25.30 16.96 -46.67
C MET A 15 24.20 16.98 -45.62
N PHE A 16 23.10 17.72 -45.82
CA PHE A 16 21.96 17.77 -44.91
C PHE A 16 21.26 16.42 -44.74
N ALA A 17 21.07 15.64 -45.79
CA ALA A 17 20.48 14.30 -45.72
C ALA A 17 21.41 13.33 -44.95
N ARG A 18 22.73 13.51 -45.04
CA ARG A 18 23.71 12.72 -44.30
C ARG A 18 23.75 13.07 -42.81
N GLU A 19 23.68 14.36 -42.45
CA GLU A 19 23.59 14.85 -41.07
C GLU A 19 22.30 14.45 -40.40
N LEU A 20 21.15 14.52 -41.10
CA LEU A 20 19.84 14.02 -40.63
C LEU A 20 19.85 12.49 -40.43
N GLY A 21 20.53 11.76 -41.31
CA GLY A 21 20.71 10.31 -41.17
C GLY A 21 21.53 9.94 -39.92
N PHE A 22 22.63 10.68 -39.66
CA PHE A 22 23.42 10.48 -38.43
C PHE A 22 22.67 10.88 -37.15
N ALA A 23 21.89 11.97 -37.17
CA ALA A 23 21.06 12.39 -36.04
C ALA A 23 19.95 11.39 -35.76
N PHE A 24 19.35 10.79 -36.79
CA PHE A 24 18.31 9.76 -36.65
C PHE A 24 18.88 8.42 -36.13
N ILE A 25 20.07 8.01 -36.62
CA ILE A 25 20.79 6.84 -36.10
C ILE A 25 21.23 7.06 -34.65
N ALA A 26 21.74 8.26 -34.31
CA ALA A 26 22.08 8.62 -32.94
C ALA A 26 20.83 8.67 -32.04
N PHE A 27 19.70 9.15 -32.55
CA PHE A 27 18.40 9.10 -31.82
C PHE A 27 17.92 7.68 -31.60
N LEU A 28 18.02 6.80 -32.62
CA LEU A 28 17.68 5.37 -32.45
C LEU A 28 18.64 4.62 -31.52
N ALA A 29 19.91 5.03 -31.46
CA ALA A 29 20.89 4.48 -30.52
C ALA A 29 20.72 5.04 -29.09
N CYS A 30 20.09 6.21 -28.93
CA CYS A 30 19.72 6.81 -27.65
C CYS A 30 18.31 6.40 -27.15
N VAL A 31 17.51 5.71 -27.95
CA VAL A 31 16.34 4.97 -27.45
C VAL A 31 16.91 3.77 -26.71
N GLU A 32 17.31 3.99 -25.45
CA GLU A 32 17.55 2.89 -24.53
C GLU A 32 16.36 1.96 -24.65
N PHE A 33 16.62 0.72 -24.97
CA PHE A 33 15.65 -0.38 -24.94
C PHE A 33 15.11 -0.36 -23.51
N VAL A 34 13.97 0.32 -23.29
CA VAL A 34 13.22 0.16 -22.04
C VAL A 34 12.86 -1.31 -22.05
N PRO A 35 13.43 -2.13 -21.18
CA PRO A 35 13.04 -3.54 -21.10
C PRO A 35 11.53 -3.54 -20.96
N ALA A 36 10.85 -4.39 -21.72
CA ALA A 36 9.41 -4.55 -21.63
C ALA A 36 9.05 -4.62 -20.15
N ALA A 37 8.23 -3.67 -19.68
CA ALA A 37 7.86 -3.58 -18.28
C ALA A 37 7.42 -4.97 -17.86
N ASN A 38 8.04 -5.52 -16.82
CA ASN A 38 7.67 -6.83 -16.29
C ASN A 38 6.21 -6.72 -15.83
N ASN A 39 5.27 -7.16 -16.64
CA ASN A 39 3.82 -7.13 -16.37
C ASN A 39 3.40 -8.17 -15.33
N SER A 40 4.34 -8.59 -14.49
CA SER A 40 4.08 -9.52 -13.41
C SER A 40 3.02 -8.95 -12.48
N LYS A 41 1.95 -9.70 -12.25
CA LYS A 41 0.87 -9.29 -11.35
C LYS A 41 1.01 -10.02 -10.01
N VAL A 42 0.73 -9.32 -8.91
CA VAL A 42 0.72 -9.88 -7.55
C VAL A 42 -0.61 -9.62 -6.88
N ILE A 43 -1.23 -10.68 -6.37
CA ILE A 43 -2.37 -10.62 -5.47
C ILE A 43 -1.88 -11.05 -4.08
N LEU A 44 -1.88 -10.12 -3.14
CA LEU A 44 -1.55 -10.35 -1.73
C LEU A 44 -2.85 -10.49 -0.93
N ILE A 45 -3.03 -11.63 -0.29
CA ILE A 45 -4.19 -11.93 0.56
C ILE A 45 -3.71 -12.09 1.99
N CYS A 46 -4.30 -11.35 2.92
CA CYS A 46 -4.13 -11.60 4.33
C CYS A 46 -5.43 -12.16 4.94
N LEU A 47 -5.30 -13.32 5.56
CA LEU A 47 -6.33 -13.94 6.39
C LEU A 47 -5.97 -13.64 7.85
N GLY A 48 -6.66 -12.67 8.48
CA GLY A 48 -6.33 -12.19 9.82
C GLY A 48 -6.33 -13.32 10.84
N GLY A 49 -5.28 -13.38 11.67
CA GLY A 49 -5.16 -14.36 12.74
C GLY A 49 -4.96 -15.81 12.28
N PHE A 50 -4.65 -16.06 11.01
CA PHE A 50 -4.44 -17.42 10.49
C PHE A 50 -3.06 -17.93 10.94
N ARG A 51 -3.06 -18.70 12.04
CA ARG A 51 -1.86 -19.24 12.68
C ARG A 51 -1.12 -20.23 11.77
N TRP A 52 0.19 -20.31 11.89
CA TRP A 52 1.09 -21.14 11.08
C TRP A 52 0.68 -22.62 10.94
N ASP A 53 0.01 -23.19 11.95
CA ASP A 53 -0.40 -24.60 11.98
C ASP A 53 -1.89 -24.84 11.63
N TYR A 54 -2.66 -23.81 11.29
CA TYR A 54 -4.11 -23.92 11.09
C TYR A 54 -4.48 -24.80 9.89
N MET A 55 -3.66 -24.87 8.85
CA MET A 55 -3.87 -25.79 7.74
C MET A 55 -3.86 -27.26 8.18
N SER A 56 -3.19 -27.61 9.30
CA SER A 56 -3.22 -28.95 9.87
C SER A 56 -4.41 -29.21 10.81
N LYS A 57 -5.22 -28.20 11.14
CA LYS A 57 -6.35 -28.30 12.07
C LYS A 57 -7.69 -28.49 11.38
N ALA A 58 -7.74 -28.27 10.07
CA ALA A 58 -8.96 -28.41 9.28
C ALA A 58 -8.61 -28.84 7.85
N GLU A 59 -9.60 -29.35 7.11
CA GLU A 59 -9.43 -29.60 5.68
C GLU A 59 -9.35 -28.30 4.91
N THR A 60 -8.26 -28.12 4.15
CA THR A 60 -7.94 -26.90 3.40
C THR A 60 -7.47 -27.19 1.96
N PRO A 61 -8.30 -27.89 1.14
CA PRO A 61 -7.86 -28.36 -0.18
C PRO A 61 -7.41 -27.26 -1.13
N ASN A 62 -7.95 -26.04 -1.02
CA ASN A 62 -7.58 -24.91 -1.89
C ASN A 62 -6.27 -24.26 -1.44
N LEU A 63 -6.01 -24.10 -0.15
CA LEU A 63 -4.71 -23.67 0.38
C LEU A 63 -3.64 -24.74 0.10
N ASP A 64 -3.98 -26.01 0.24
CA ASP A 64 -3.11 -27.15 -0.14
C ASP A 64 -2.75 -27.13 -1.62
N PHE A 65 -3.71 -26.78 -2.49
CA PHE A 65 -3.43 -26.61 -3.92
C PHE A 65 -2.36 -25.53 -4.16
N ILE A 66 -2.47 -24.37 -3.51
CA ILE A 66 -1.46 -23.31 -3.60
C ILE A 66 -0.09 -23.82 -3.13
N THR A 67 -0.05 -24.55 -2.00
CA THR A 67 1.17 -25.11 -1.44
C THR A 67 1.83 -26.13 -2.38
N LYS A 68 1.04 -27.05 -2.96
CA LYS A 68 1.52 -28.12 -3.85
C LYS A 68 1.98 -27.60 -5.22
N THR A 69 1.34 -26.55 -5.73
CA THR A 69 1.65 -25.95 -7.03
C THR A 69 2.57 -24.72 -6.93
N GLY A 70 3.04 -24.41 -5.74
CA GLY A 70 3.88 -23.25 -5.46
C GLY A 70 4.85 -23.49 -4.31
N VAL A 71 4.93 -22.53 -3.41
CA VAL A 71 5.89 -22.50 -2.32
C VAL A 71 5.20 -22.25 -0.98
N HIS A 72 5.84 -22.71 0.11
CA HIS A 72 5.43 -22.38 1.47
C HIS A 72 6.63 -22.22 2.40
N ALA A 73 6.42 -21.60 3.56
CA ALA A 73 7.33 -21.62 4.69
C ALA A 73 6.65 -22.30 5.88
N PRO A 74 7.37 -23.01 6.76
CA PRO A 74 6.78 -23.63 7.95
C PRO A 74 6.05 -22.62 8.84
N TYR A 75 6.54 -21.39 8.88
CA TYR A 75 5.95 -20.21 9.52
C TYR A 75 6.69 -18.95 9.07
N VAL A 76 6.10 -17.80 9.34
CA VAL A 76 6.75 -16.49 9.24
C VAL A 76 6.84 -15.88 10.64
N LYS A 77 7.94 -15.20 10.96
CA LYS A 77 8.06 -14.44 12.21
C LYS A 77 7.47 -13.06 12.01
N ASN A 78 6.45 -12.74 12.76
CA ASN A 78 5.86 -11.40 12.77
C ASN A 78 6.68 -10.42 13.62
N VAL A 79 6.33 -9.12 13.55
CA VAL A 79 6.97 -8.08 14.37
C VAL A 79 6.20 -7.86 15.67
N PHE A 80 6.89 -7.31 16.67
CA PHE A 80 6.24 -6.88 17.92
C PHE A 80 5.67 -5.45 17.77
N PRO A 81 4.46 -5.20 18.31
CA PRO A 81 3.53 -6.16 18.91
C PRO A 81 2.81 -7.00 17.87
N THR A 82 2.50 -8.25 18.21
CA THR A 82 1.90 -9.22 17.31
C THR A 82 0.38 -8.98 17.16
N VAL A 83 0.03 -7.77 16.70
CA VAL A 83 -1.34 -7.29 16.49
C VAL A 83 -1.55 -6.79 15.06
N THR A 84 -2.80 -6.67 14.66
CA THR A 84 -3.23 -6.50 13.27
C THR A 84 -2.61 -5.30 12.54
N MET A 85 -2.84 -4.07 13.05
CA MET A 85 -2.47 -2.86 12.31
C MET A 85 -0.95 -2.72 12.10
N PRO A 86 -0.07 -2.92 13.13
CA PRO A 86 1.37 -2.93 12.95
C PRO A 86 1.83 -3.96 11.92
N ASN A 87 1.36 -5.21 12.00
CA ASN A 87 1.82 -6.28 11.12
C ASN A 87 1.33 -6.12 9.68
N LEU A 88 0.07 -5.71 9.46
CA LEU A 88 -0.44 -5.43 8.11
C LEU A 88 0.32 -4.28 7.44
N TYR A 89 0.70 -3.25 8.20
CA TYR A 89 1.47 -2.15 7.65
C TYR A 89 2.95 -2.54 7.43
N THR A 90 3.50 -3.39 8.29
CA THR A 90 4.82 -4.02 8.10
C THR A 90 4.89 -4.86 6.83
N ILE A 91 3.89 -5.71 6.55
CA ILE A 91 3.84 -6.54 5.33
C ILE A 91 4.03 -5.71 4.06
N VAL A 92 3.42 -4.54 4.01
CA VAL A 92 3.41 -3.70 2.79
C VAL A 92 4.46 -2.59 2.78
N THR A 93 5.21 -2.39 3.86
CA THR A 93 6.27 -1.38 3.94
C THR A 93 7.66 -1.97 4.17
N GLY A 94 7.74 -3.22 4.67
CA GLY A 94 9.00 -3.85 5.07
C GLY A 94 9.67 -3.18 6.28
N LEU A 95 8.95 -2.37 7.04
CA LEU A 95 9.47 -1.62 8.18
C LEU A 95 8.98 -2.22 9.49
N TYR A 96 9.79 -2.08 10.55
CA TYR A 96 9.33 -2.35 11.92
C TYR A 96 8.34 -1.28 12.40
N PRO A 97 7.43 -1.59 13.35
CA PRO A 97 6.46 -0.65 13.89
C PRO A 97 7.08 0.65 14.44
N GLU A 98 8.25 0.58 15.06
CA GLU A 98 8.97 1.79 15.51
C GLU A 98 9.42 2.70 14.37
N ASN A 99 9.62 2.17 13.16
CA ASN A 99 10.03 2.92 11.97
C ASN A 99 8.82 3.48 11.21
N HIS A 100 7.79 2.68 10.93
CA HIS A 100 6.60 3.16 10.20
C HIS A 100 5.58 3.88 11.10
N GLY A 101 5.71 3.79 12.43
CA GLY A 101 4.93 4.55 13.39
C GLY A 101 3.52 4.03 13.70
N ILE A 102 3.04 2.98 13.07
CA ILE A 102 1.79 2.29 13.48
C ILE A 102 2.19 1.24 14.51
N ILE A 103 2.19 1.61 15.79
CA ILE A 103 2.74 0.79 16.87
C ILE A 103 1.70 -0.10 17.57
N ALA A 104 0.43 0.12 17.30
CA ALA A 104 -0.68 -0.63 17.89
C ALA A 104 -1.96 -0.44 17.06
N ASN A 105 -3.03 -1.21 17.39
CA ASN A 105 -4.36 -1.02 16.80
C ASN A 105 -5.03 0.29 17.27
N GLU A 106 -4.70 0.69 18.49
CA GLU A 106 -5.08 1.97 19.11
C GLU A 106 -3.85 2.55 19.80
N MET A 107 -3.51 3.82 19.54
CA MET A 107 -2.29 4.44 20.05
C MET A 107 -2.43 5.95 20.16
N PHE A 108 -1.77 6.55 21.15
CA PHE A 108 -1.68 7.99 21.34
C PHE A 108 -0.41 8.56 20.70
N ASP A 109 -0.53 9.70 20.02
CA ASP A 109 0.63 10.47 19.54
C ASP A 109 0.76 11.78 20.35
N PRO A 110 1.85 11.97 21.13
CA PRO A 110 2.01 13.14 21.98
C PRO A 110 2.22 14.46 21.21
N VAL A 111 2.67 14.40 19.95
CA VAL A 111 2.83 15.58 19.09
C VAL A 111 1.49 15.99 18.49
N PHE A 112 0.72 15.02 18.04
CA PHE A 112 -0.63 15.27 17.51
C PHE A 112 -1.66 15.53 18.63
N ARG A 113 -1.35 15.11 19.85
CA ARG A 113 -2.27 15.12 21.02
C ARG A 113 -3.60 14.45 20.67
N ALA A 114 -3.53 13.33 19.99
CA ALA A 114 -4.67 12.61 19.47
C ALA A 114 -4.45 11.10 19.58
N VAL A 115 -5.57 10.36 19.60
CA VAL A 115 -5.58 8.90 19.56
C VAL A 115 -5.80 8.45 18.12
N PHE A 116 -5.00 7.50 17.68
CA PHE A 116 -5.22 6.73 16.48
C PHE A 116 -6.15 5.56 16.80
N GLU A 117 -7.17 5.41 16.02
CA GLU A 117 -8.04 4.23 15.98
C GLU A 117 -7.98 3.61 14.58
N SER A 118 -8.38 2.35 14.47
CA SER A 118 -8.31 1.59 13.22
C SER A 118 -9.13 2.15 12.06
N ASN A 119 -10.05 3.09 12.32
CA ASN A 119 -10.82 3.82 11.31
C ASN A 119 -10.18 5.14 10.86
N ASN A 120 -9.06 5.55 11.46
CA ASN A 120 -8.42 6.82 11.16
C ASN A 120 -7.86 6.83 9.74
N ASN A 121 -8.23 7.86 8.96
CA ASN A 121 -7.81 8.06 7.57
C ASN A 121 -6.98 9.33 7.36
N GLU A 122 -6.50 9.96 8.43
CA GLU A 122 -5.64 11.12 8.34
C GLU A 122 -4.21 10.70 7.93
N THR A 123 -3.70 11.26 6.85
CA THR A 123 -2.38 11.00 6.26
C THR A 123 -1.24 11.05 7.29
N ARG A 124 -1.27 12.00 8.24
CA ARG A 124 -0.21 12.19 9.25
C ARG A 124 0.11 10.96 10.11
N TRP A 125 -0.80 9.99 10.18
CA TRP A 125 -0.57 8.76 10.93
C TRP A 125 0.23 7.74 10.14
N TRP A 126 0.11 7.76 8.80
CA TRP A 126 0.58 6.74 7.88
C TRP A 126 1.88 7.08 7.15
N ASP A 127 2.32 8.34 7.15
CA ASP A 127 3.47 8.82 6.37
C ASP A 127 4.84 8.28 6.84
N GLY A 128 4.89 7.54 7.97
CA GLY A 128 6.13 6.90 8.43
C GLY A 128 6.65 5.78 7.55
N GLY A 129 5.78 5.18 6.72
CA GLY A 129 6.13 4.13 5.75
C GLY A 129 5.70 4.45 4.33
N GLU A 130 6.27 3.74 3.35
CA GLU A 130 5.84 3.76 1.96
C GLU A 130 5.33 2.38 1.57
N PRO A 131 4.00 2.17 1.49
CA PRO A 131 3.47 0.86 1.17
C PRO A 131 3.63 0.52 -0.31
N VAL A 132 3.62 -0.79 -0.63
CA VAL A 132 3.84 -1.32 -1.99
C VAL A 132 2.99 -0.60 -3.04
N TRP A 133 1.72 -0.29 -2.74
CA TRP A 133 0.85 0.39 -3.71
C TRP A 133 1.32 1.81 -4.05
N VAL A 134 1.98 2.50 -3.13
CA VAL A 134 2.60 3.80 -3.38
C VAL A 134 3.89 3.63 -4.18
N THR A 135 4.76 2.70 -3.76
CA THR A 135 6.02 2.38 -4.47
C THR A 135 5.76 2.00 -5.93
N ASN A 136 4.75 1.14 -6.15
CA ASN A 136 4.34 0.67 -7.48
C ASN A 136 3.81 1.83 -8.34
N GLN A 137 2.94 2.68 -7.78
CA GLN A 137 2.38 3.83 -8.51
C GLN A 137 3.41 4.91 -8.84
N LYS A 138 4.38 5.15 -7.96
CA LYS A 138 5.50 6.07 -8.24
C LYS A 138 6.35 5.62 -9.42
N GLN A 139 6.34 4.33 -9.74
CA GLN A 139 7.08 3.74 -10.85
C GLN A 139 6.21 3.51 -12.09
N GLY A 140 5.00 4.09 -12.13
CA GLY A 140 4.15 4.15 -13.31
C GLY A 140 3.13 3.03 -13.44
N PHE A 141 2.98 2.17 -12.42
CA PHE A 141 2.02 1.06 -12.42
C PHE A 141 0.75 1.41 -11.62
N LYS A 142 -0.32 0.65 -11.80
CA LYS A 142 -1.55 0.78 -11.02
C LYS A 142 -1.59 -0.24 -9.89
N SER A 143 -2.23 0.14 -8.78
CA SER A 143 -2.41 -0.70 -7.61
C SER A 143 -3.84 -0.72 -7.14
N GLY A 144 -4.29 -1.87 -6.61
CA GLY A 144 -5.60 -2.05 -6.00
C GLY A 144 -5.50 -2.43 -4.53
N THR A 145 -6.40 -1.92 -3.68
CA THR A 145 -6.47 -2.32 -2.27
C THR A 145 -7.91 -2.51 -1.83
N SER A 146 -8.19 -3.65 -1.23
CA SER A 146 -9.51 -3.99 -0.70
C SER A 146 -9.43 -4.20 0.80
N PHE A 147 -9.90 -3.21 1.56
CA PHE A 147 -9.95 -3.19 3.03
C PHE A 147 -8.60 -3.44 3.73
N TRP A 148 -7.48 -3.28 3.06
CA TRP A 148 -6.17 -3.26 3.70
C TRP A 148 -5.98 -1.95 4.45
N PRO A 149 -5.44 -1.92 5.70
CA PRO A 149 -5.24 -0.68 6.43
C PRO A 149 -4.47 0.38 5.62
N GLY A 150 -5.00 1.60 5.58
CA GLY A 150 -4.47 2.68 4.75
C GLY A 150 -5.03 2.74 3.31
N PHE A 151 -5.97 1.85 2.93
CA PHE A 151 -6.57 1.79 1.59
C PHE A 151 -7.37 3.06 1.22
N ASP A 152 -7.81 3.81 2.21
CA ASP A 152 -8.61 5.03 2.10
C ASP A 152 -7.83 6.30 2.51
N VAL A 153 -6.49 6.22 2.53
CA VAL A 153 -5.59 7.29 2.94
C VAL A 153 -4.68 7.70 1.78
N ALA A 154 -4.50 9.01 1.59
CA ALA A 154 -3.52 9.55 0.66
C ALA A 154 -2.10 9.47 1.26
N ILE A 155 -1.50 8.26 1.31
CA ILE A 155 -0.17 8.06 1.88
C ILE A 155 0.87 8.66 0.93
N ARG A 156 1.69 9.59 1.45
CA ARG A 156 2.67 10.34 0.62
C ARG A 156 2.07 10.96 -0.64
N GLY A 157 0.80 11.35 -0.58
CA GLY A 157 0.07 11.98 -1.67
C GLY A 157 -0.57 11.02 -2.68
N TYR A 158 -0.48 9.69 -2.47
CA TYR A 158 -1.05 8.68 -3.36
C TYR A 158 -2.18 7.90 -2.71
N PHE A 159 -3.35 7.89 -3.33
CA PHE A 159 -4.37 6.88 -3.10
C PHE A 159 -4.10 5.66 -3.98
N PRO A 160 -4.51 4.44 -3.58
CA PRO A 160 -4.54 3.31 -4.51
C PRO A 160 -5.37 3.64 -5.76
N SER A 161 -4.93 3.22 -6.95
CA SER A 161 -5.63 3.46 -8.23
C SER A 161 -7.03 2.84 -8.24
N PHE A 162 -7.17 1.71 -7.53
CA PHE A 162 -8.42 1.00 -7.30
C PHE A 162 -8.58 0.75 -5.80
N SER A 163 -9.73 1.04 -5.25
CA SER A 163 -9.98 0.75 -3.83
C SER A 163 -11.45 0.50 -3.55
N THR A 164 -11.73 -0.17 -2.42
CA THR A 164 -13.08 -0.32 -1.88
C THR A 164 -13.53 0.91 -1.09
N ASN A 165 -12.76 2.00 -1.11
CA ASN A 165 -13.18 3.27 -0.52
C ASN A 165 -14.43 3.80 -1.21
N GLY A 166 -15.38 4.36 -0.44
CA GLY A 166 -16.63 4.90 -0.98
C GLY A 166 -17.68 3.85 -1.39
N THR A 167 -17.46 2.56 -1.14
CA THR A 167 -18.47 1.51 -1.40
C THR A 167 -19.63 1.52 -0.40
N GLY A 168 -19.53 2.30 0.69
CA GLY A 168 -20.53 2.34 1.76
C GLY A 168 -20.43 1.19 2.77
N TYR A 169 -19.52 0.24 2.57
CA TYR A 169 -19.29 -0.86 3.51
C TYR A 169 -18.38 -0.46 4.67
N SER A 170 -18.64 -1.03 5.85
CA SER A 170 -17.80 -0.84 7.04
C SER A 170 -16.44 -1.52 6.88
N LYS A 171 -15.39 -0.90 7.44
CA LYS A 171 -14.07 -1.53 7.56
C LYS A 171 -14.16 -2.80 8.42
N PRO A 172 -13.47 -3.91 8.08
CA PRO A 172 -13.60 -5.20 8.78
C PRO A 172 -13.23 -5.14 10.26
N PHE A 173 -12.30 -4.25 10.63
CA PHE A 173 -11.80 -4.07 11.99
C PHE A 173 -12.56 -3.00 12.79
N VAL A 174 -13.48 -2.26 12.17
CA VAL A 174 -14.30 -1.22 12.84
C VAL A 174 -15.63 -1.76 13.29
N SER A 175 -16.34 -2.51 12.43
CA SER A 175 -17.67 -2.99 12.72
C SER A 175 -17.95 -4.33 12.02
N LYS A 176 -18.71 -5.21 12.67
CA LYS A 176 -19.27 -6.42 12.04
C LYS A 176 -20.49 -6.08 11.17
N ALA A 177 -21.16 -4.97 11.47
CA ALA A 177 -22.32 -4.51 10.70
C ALA A 177 -21.91 -3.98 9.33
N ASN A 178 -22.75 -4.22 8.33
CA ASN A 178 -22.55 -3.72 6.96
C ASN A 178 -21.17 -4.01 6.36
N ARG A 179 -20.62 -5.22 6.61
CA ARG A 179 -19.38 -5.67 5.96
C ARG A 179 -19.66 -6.09 4.52
N MET A 180 -18.75 -5.75 3.63
CA MET A 180 -18.82 -6.22 2.24
C MET A 180 -18.74 -7.75 2.20
N PRO A 181 -19.69 -8.43 1.55
CA PRO A 181 -19.67 -9.88 1.40
C PRO A 181 -18.37 -10.37 0.74
N VAL A 182 -17.88 -11.54 1.18
CA VAL A 182 -16.62 -12.12 0.67
C VAL A 182 -16.62 -12.24 -0.86
N LYS A 183 -17.71 -12.77 -1.44
CA LYS A 183 -17.84 -12.91 -2.90
C LYS A 183 -17.74 -11.57 -3.62
N GLU A 184 -18.50 -10.57 -3.18
CA GLU A 184 -18.51 -9.25 -3.78
C GLU A 184 -17.13 -8.57 -3.71
N ARG A 185 -16.38 -8.80 -2.63
CA ARG A 185 -15.01 -8.32 -2.49
C ARG A 185 -14.08 -8.94 -3.52
N ILE A 186 -14.18 -10.26 -3.73
CA ILE A 186 -13.39 -10.99 -4.72
C ILE A 186 -13.81 -10.58 -6.12
N ASP A 187 -15.10 -10.53 -6.43
CA ASP A 187 -15.64 -10.13 -7.73
C ASP A 187 -15.18 -8.69 -8.09
N THR A 188 -15.12 -7.80 -7.11
CA THR A 188 -14.58 -6.44 -7.29
C THR A 188 -13.10 -6.48 -7.71
N VAL A 189 -12.28 -7.32 -7.09
CA VAL A 189 -10.86 -7.48 -7.45
C VAL A 189 -10.71 -8.09 -8.84
N ILE A 190 -11.50 -9.12 -9.18
CA ILE A 190 -11.49 -9.70 -10.52
C ILE A 190 -11.85 -8.65 -11.58
N LYS A 191 -12.87 -7.83 -11.31
CA LYS A 191 -13.23 -6.70 -12.18
C LYS A 191 -12.06 -5.72 -12.39
N TRP A 192 -11.28 -5.40 -11.35
CA TRP A 192 -10.10 -4.55 -11.50
C TRP A 192 -9.03 -5.19 -12.39
N LEU A 193 -8.80 -6.51 -12.22
CA LEU A 193 -7.78 -7.25 -12.96
C LEU A 193 -8.14 -7.45 -14.45
N THR A 194 -9.41 -7.26 -14.83
CA THR A 194 -9.92 -7.43 -16.20
C THR A 194 -10.24 -6.11 -16.91
N THR A 195 -9.84 -4.95 -16.35
CA THR A 195 -9.93 -3.65 -17.04
C THR A 195 -8.87 -3.54 -18.13
N ASP A 196 -9.01 -2.56 -19.04
CA ASP A 196 -8.01 -2.28 -20.09
C ASP A 196 -6.63 -1.93 -19.53
N GLU A 197 -6.59 -1.28 -18.35
CA GLU A 197 -5.36 -0.93 -17.65
C GLU A 197 -5.40 -1.50 -16.22
N PRO A 198 -5.18 -2.81 -16.05
CA PRO A 198 -5.33 -3.49 -14.78
C PRO A 198 -4.22 -3.10 -13.79
N PRO A 199 -4.47 -3.22 -12.47
CA PRO A 199 -3.41 -3.10 -11.48
C PRO A 199 -2.41 -4.26 -11.59
N THR A 200 -1.13 -3.97 -11.40
CA THR A 200 -0.08 -4.99 -11.26
C THR A 200 0.03 -5.52 -9.84
N PHE A 201 -0.43 -4.74 -8.85
CA PHE A 201 -0.47 -5.14 -7.45
C PHE A 201 -1.87 -4.98 -6.86
N VAL A 202 -2.35 -6.02 -6.16
CA VAL A 202 -3.60 -5.96 -5.39
C VAL A 202 -3.38 -6.53 -4.00
N ALA A 203 -3.80 -5.80 -2.95
CA ALA A 203 -3.82 -6.27 -1.57
C ALA A 203 -5.25 -6.41 -1.06
N ILE A 204 -5.56 -7.55 -0.43
CA ILE A 204 -6.89 -7.87 0.10
C ILE A 204 -6.76 -8.36 1.54
N TYR A 205 -7.52 -7.76 2.47
CA TYR A 205 -7.58 -8.20 3.86
C TYR A 205 -8.93 -8.81 4.20
N PHE A 206 -8.92 -9.95 4.89
CA PHE A 206 -10.07 -10.62 5.49
C PHE A 206 -9.83 -10.83 6.98
N SER A 207 -10.79 -10.47 7.83
CA SER A 207 -10.68 -10.57 9.29
C SER A 207 -10.98 -11.99 9.84
N GLN A 208 -11.08 -12.99 9.00
CA GLN A 208 -11.24 -14.38 9.38
C GLN A 208 -9.93 -15.15 9.16
N PRO A 209 -9.62 -16.12 10.04
CA PRO A 209 -10.43 -16.65 11.16
C PRO A 209 -10.28 -15.87 12.48
N ASP A 210 -9.55 -14.75 12.53
CA ASP A 210 -9.20 -13.97 13.74
C ASP A 210 -10.44 -13.68 14.62
N THR A 211 -11.51 -13.14 14.03
CA THR A 211 -12.71 -12.75 14.77
C THR A 211 -13.32 -13.95 15.52
N VAL A 212 -13.41 -15.11 14.88
CA VAL A 212 -13.96 -16.33 15.49
C VAL A 212 -12.97 -16.92 16.49
N GLY A 213 -11.68 -16.92 16.15
CA GLY A 213 -10.62 -17.38 17.05
C GLY A 213 -10.56 -16.61 18.36
N GLN A 214 -10.73 -15.28 18.33
CA GLN A 214 -10.82 -14.45 19.53
C GLN A 214 -12.07 -14.78 20.37
N GLU A 215 -13.19 -15.07 19.73
CA GLU A 215 -14.46 -15.32 20.41
C GLU A 215 -14.55 -16.72 21.03
N HIS A 216 -14.06 -17.74 20.35
CA HIS A 216 -14.24 -19.15 20.73
C HIS A 216 -12.93 -19.87 21.10
N GLY A 217 -11.77 -19.24 20.90
CA GLY A 217 -10.45 -19.86 21.11
C GLY A 217 -9.94 -20.61 19.88
N PRO A 218 -8.60 -20.74 19.73
CA PRO A 218 -7.95 -21.26 18.52
C PRO A 218 -8.19 -22.76 18.26
N GLY A 219 -8.63 -23.53 19.25
CA GLY A 219 -8.89 -24.98 19.13
C GLY A 219 -10.38 -25.34 19.14
N SER A 220 -11.27 -24.36 18.98
CA SER A 220 -12.70 -24.61 18.97
C SER A 220 -13.22 -25.14 17.63
N PRO A 221 -14.34 -25.87 17.60
CA PRO A 221 -14.99 -26.28 16.35
C PRO A 221 -15.40 -25.10 15.48
N GLU A 222 -15.75 -23.95 16.08
CA GLU A 222 -16.10 -22.72 15.40
C GLU A 222 -14.87 -22.15 14.66
N THR A 223 -13.69 -22.16 15.29
CA THR A 223 -12.45 -21.72 14.66
C THR A 223 -12.05 -22.65 13.52
N GLU A 224 -12.20 -23.97 13.68
CA GLU A 224 -11.98 -24.92 12.58
C GLU A 224 -12.96 -24.68 11.42
N ALA A 225 -14.23 -24.37 11.69
CA ALA A 225 -15.20 -24.00 10.66
C ALA A 225 -14.81 -22.69 9.95
N ALA A 226 -14.27 -21.71 10.68
CA ALA A 226 -13.76 -20.48 10.10
C ALA A 226 -12.51 -20.70 9.21
N ILE A 227 -11.63 -21.64 9.58
CA ILE A 227 -10.50 -22.06 8.73
C ILE A 227 -11.00 -22.67 7.42
N ARG A 228 -11.97 -23.61 7.49
CA ARG A 228 -12.61 -24.17 6.28
C ARG A 228 -13.32 -23.10 5.44
N HIS A 229 -13.92 -22.10 6.08
CA HIS A 229 -14.51 -20.94 5.38
C HIS A 229 -13.46 -20.14 4.63
N CYS A 230 -12.30 -19.86 5.24
CA CYS A 230 -11.18 -19.18 4.58
C CYS A 230 -10.66 -19.97 3.36
N ASP A 231 -10.55 -21.29 3.49
CA ASP A 231 -10.17 -22.16 2.39
C ASP A 231 -11.19 -22.14 1.25
N LYS A 232 -12.44 -22.46 1.54
CA LYS A 232 -13.47 -22.68 0.51
C LYS A 232 -13.99 -21.38 -0.10
N ASN A 233 -14.41 -20.43 0.77
CA ASN A 233 -15.19 -19.27 0.33
C ASN A 233 -14.31 -18.05 0.01
N ILE A 234 -13.06 -18.00 0.50
CA ILE A 234 -12.11 -16.95 0.13
C ILE A 234 -11.16 -17.50 -0.94
N THR A 235 -10.27 -18.41 -0.55
CA THR A 235 -9.22 -18.91 -1.43
C THR A 235 -9.79 -19.68 -2.62
N GLY A 236 -10.66 -20.66 -2.40
CA GLY A 236 -11.26 -21.47 -3.45
C GLY A 236 -12.07 -20.63 -4.43
N TYR A 237 -12.91 -19.73 -3.92
CA TYR A 237 -13.68 -18.84 -4.79
C TYR A 237 -12.78 -17.92 -5.62
N LEU A 238 -11.72 -17.35 -5.06
CA LEU A 238 -10.77 -16.55 -5.83
C LEU A 238 -10.09 -17.37 -6.93
N LEU A 239 -9.61 -18.58 -6.61
CA LEU A 239 -8.98 -19.46 -7.59
C LEU A 239 -9.94 -19.80 -8.75
N ASP A 240 -11.22 -20.05 -8.45
CA ASP A 240 -12.24 -20.33 -9.45
C ASP A 240 -12.54 -19.11 -10.34
N GLN A 241 -12.63 -17.92 -9.75
CA GLN A 241 -12.83 -16.70 -10.53
C GLN A 241 -11.62 -16.38 -11.43
N LEU A 242 -10.39 -16.57 -10.94
CA LEU A 242 -9.18 -16.40 -11.75
C LEU A 242 -9.10 -17.40 -12.91
N ARG A 243 -9.57 -18.66 -12.73
CA ARG A 243 -9.66 -19.65 -13.83
C ARG A 243 -10.66 -19.22 -14.90
N GLN A 244 -11.82 -18.67 -14.48
CA GLN A 244 -12.88 -18.25 -15.42
C GLN A 244 -12.44 -17.09 -16.34
N VAL A 245 -11.45 -16.29 -15.92
CA VAL A 245 -10.93 -15.17 -16.70
C VAL A 245 -9.51 -15.42 -17.22
N ASP A 246 -9.04 -16.68 -17.21
CA ASP A 246 -7.73 -17.13 -17.70
C ASP A 246 -6.52 -16.42 -17.04
N LEU A 247 -6.67 -15.97 -15.79
CA LEU A 247 -5.61 -15.27 -15.06
C LEU A 247 -4.89 -16.14 -14.01
N LEU A 248 -5.38 -17.38 -13.72
CA LEU A 248 -4.85 -18.18 -12.61
C LEU A 248 -3.33 -18.45 -12.71
N ASP A 249 -2.85 -18.70 -13.93
CA ASP A 249 -1.44 -19.00 -14.19
C ASP A 249 -0.62 -17.76 -14.60
N GLU A 250 -1.29 -16.62 -14.78
CA GLU A 250 -0.68 -15.33 -15.12
C GLU A 250 -0.36 -14.46 -13.89
N VAL A 251 -0.98 -14.74 -12.73
CA VAL A 251 -0.80 -13.95 -11.52
C VAL A 251 -0.01 -14.69 -10.45
N ASN A 252 0.76 -13.94 -9.68
CA ASN A 252 1.41 -14.45 -8.48
C ASN A 252 0.47 -14.21 -7.30
N ILE A 253 0.08 -15.28 -6.62
CA ILE A 253 -0.82 -15.25 -5.48
C ILE A 253 0.02 -15.51 -4.23
N ILE A 254 -0.05 -14.61 -3.26
CA ILE A 254 0.56 -14.73 -1.93
C ILE A 254 -0.56 -14.75 -0.91
N VAL A 255 -0.63 -15.78 -0.08
CA VAL A 255 -1.57 -15.87 1.03
C VAL A 255 -0.79 -15.96 2.33
N THR A 256 -1.08 -15.04 3.24
CA THR A 256 -0.41 -14.96 4.54
C THR A 256 -1.37 -14.48 5.62
N SER A 257 -0.85 -14.24 6.82
CA SER A 257 -1.57 -13.61 7.93
C SER A 257 -0.70 -12.54 8.59
N ASP A 258 -1.31 -11.71 9.41
CA ASP A 258 -0.68 -10.68 10.21
C ASP A 258 -0.12 -11.23 11.54
N HIS A 259 -0.80 -12.19 12.15
CA HIS A 259 -0.41 -12.88 13.38
C HIS A 259 -1.11 -14.23 13.50
N GLY A 260 -0.74 -14.97 14.50
CA GLY A 260 -1.44 -16.19 14.92
C GLY A 260 -2.46 -15.91 16.04
N MET A 261 -2.70 -16.92 16.88
CA MET A 261 -3.71 -16.89 17.95
C MET A 261 -3.34 -17.89 19.03
N THR A 262 -3.40 -17.49 20.32
CA THR A 262 -3.29 -18.42 21.45
C THR A 262 -4.54 -18.40 22.32
N ALA A 263 -4.76 -19.49 23.06
CA ALA A 263 -5.87 -19.57 23.99
C ALA A 263 -5.55 -18.87 25.31
N TYR A 264 -6.54 -18.24 25.90
CA TYR A 264 -6.48 -17.80 27.29
C TYR A 264 -7.78 -18.09 28.03
N ASN A 265 -7.68 -18.29 29.34
CA ASN A 265 -8.84 -18.39 30.21
C ASN A 265 -9.21 -16.99 30.72
N THR A 266 -10.50 -16.63 30.68
CA THR A 266 -10.98 -15.32 31.15
C THR A 266 -10.80 -15.10 32.67
N SER A 267 -10.41 -16.13 33.41
CA SER A 267 -9.99 -16.01 34.81
C SER A 267 -8.51 -15.64 34.97
N ASN A 268 -7.68 -15.73 33.90
CA ASN A 268 -6.25 -15.46 33.93
C ASN A 268 -5.97 -13.98 33.57
N PHE A 269 -6.23 -13.08 34.49
CA PHE A 269 -6.00 -11.65 34.25
C PHE A 269 -5.13 -11.00 35.33
N ILE A 270 -4.54 -9.89 34.97
CA ILE A 270 -3.84 -8.97 35.86
C ILE A 270 -4.61 -7.67 35.83
N ASN A 271 -5.14 -7.26 36.98
CA ASN A 271 -5.79 -5.96 37.11
C ASN A 271 -4.73 -4.89 37.44
N PHE A 272 -4.46 -4.00 36.52
CA PHE A 272 -3.47 -2.94 36.71
C PHE A 272 -3.92 -1.90 37.72
N ASP A 273 -5.20 -1.69 37.89
CA ASP A 273 -5.74 -0.74 38.88
C ASP A 273 -5.45 -1.19 40.35
N ASP A 274 -5.16 -2.50 40.56
CA ASP A 274 -4.73 -3.03 41.85
C ASP A 274 -3.20 -2.81 42.11
N ILE A 275 -2.45 -2.43 41.05
CA ILE A 275 -0.99 -2.26 41.11
C ILE A 275 -0.62 -0.77 41.11
N VAL A 276 -1.22 0.01 40.23
CA VAL A 276 -0.95 1.44 40.05
C VAL A 276 -2.26 2.20 39.92
N ASN A 277 -2.29 3.40 40.51
CA ASN A 277 -3.43 4.28 40.37
C ASN A 277 -3.57 4.73 38.90
N ALA A 278 -4.72 4.45 38.27
CA ALA A 278 -5.00 4.81 36.89
C ALA A 278 -4.88 6.33 36.61
N SER A 279 -4.99 7.20 37.64
CA SER A 279 -4.78 8.65 37.50
C SER A 279 -3.32 9.08 37.47
N SER A 280 -2.36 8.15 37.62
CA SER A 280 -0.93 8.48 37.68
C SER A 280 -0.20 8.35 36.35
N TYR A 281 -0.88 7.89 35.30
CA TYR A 281 -0.29 7.69 33.97
C TYR A 281 -1.32 7.89 32.84
N ASP A 282 -0.81 8.15 31.64
CA ASP A 282 -1.57 8.06 30.39
C ASP A 282 -1.26 6.76 29.66
N ALA A 283 -2.30 6.17 29.08
CA ALA A 283 -2.15 5.02 28.21
C ALA A 283 -1.79 5.48 26.80
N PHE A 284 -0.60 5.13 26.32
CA PHE A 284 -0.23 5.36 24.92
C PHE A 284 -0.76 4.24 24.03
N SER A 285 -0.73 3.01 24.52
CA SER A 285 -1.51 1.90 24.01
C SER A 285 -1.73 0.89 25.13
N LEU A 286 -2.96 0.44 25.28
CA LEU A 286 -3.30 -0.67 26.14
C LEU A 286 -3.97 -1.76 25.31
N ASN A 287 -3.28 -2.88 25.19
CA ASN A 287 -3.79 -4.11 24.60
C ASN A 287 -3.91 -5.19 25.67
N LYS A 288 -4.69 -6.23 25.41
CA LYS A 288 -4.81 -7.34 26.37
C LYS A 288 -3.51 -8.08 26.65
N ALA A 289 -2.55 -8.08 25.68
CA ALA A 289 -1.31 -8.84 25.76
C ALA A 289 -0.04 -7.98 25.96
N PHE A 290 -0.12 -6.67 25.71
CA PHE A 290 0.96 -5.72 25.95
C PHE A 290 0.42 -4.34 26.31
N PHE A 291 1.28 -3.49 26.85
CA PHE A 291 0.95 -2.10 27.12
C PHE A 291 2.16 -1.18 26.91
N THR A 292 1.88 0.08 26.60
CA THR A 292 2.83 1.17 26.66
C THR A 292 2.15 2.39 27.26
N ILE A 293 2.75 2.93 28.32
CA ILE A 293 2.17 3.97 29.15
C ILE A 293 3.18 5.10 29.40
N GLN A 294 2.67 6.29 29.69
CA GLN A 294 3.44 7.45 30.08
C GLN A 294 3.01 7.90 31.47
N PRO A 295 3.85 7.77 32.49
CA PRO A 295 3.59 8.35 33.82
C PRO A 295 3.40 9.86 33.72
N HIS A 296 2.53 10.42 34.56
CA HIS A 296 2.43 11.85 34.77
C HIS A 296 3.67 12.35 35.51
N SER A 297 4.03 13.61 35.29
CA SER A 297 5.20 14.24 35.92
C SER A 297 5.25 13.99 37.45
N GLY A 298 6.38 13.48 37.91
CA GLY A 298 6.61 13.11 39.31
C GLY A 298 6.12 11.71 39.70
N ASN A 299 5.46 10.96 38.81
CA ASN A 299 4.99 9.59 39.07
C ASN A 299 5.88 8.51 38.43
N ASP A 300 6.96 8.88 37.71
CA ASP A 300 7.78 7.94 36.95
C ASP A 300 8.26 6.74 37.79
N SER A 301 8.92 7.02 38.94
CA SER A 301 9.39 5.96 39.82
C SER A 301 8.24 5.17 40.43
N TYR A 302 7.19 5.84 40.91
CA TYR A 302 6.04 5.16 41.50
C TYR A 302 5.40 4.14 40.52
N VAL A 303 5.14 4.56 39.30
CA VAL A 303 4.47 3.70 38.29
C VAL A 303 5.42 2.57 37.89
N TYR A 304 6.67 2.89 37.53
CA TYR A 304 7.63 1.88 37.08
C TYR A 304 7.94 0.85 38.19
N ASP A 305 8.29 1.31 39.40
CA ASP A 305 8.71 0.42 40.48
C ASP A 305 7.55 -0.47 40.95
N SER A 306 6.32 0.08 41.02
CA SER A 306 5.12 -0.71 41.36
C SER A 306 4.86 -1.82 40.35
N LEU A 307 4.89 -1.51 39.05
CA LEU A 307 4.73 -2.51 37.99
C LEU A 307 5.89 -3.52 37.98
N LYS A 308 7.11 -3.08 38.16
CA LYS A 308 8.32 -3.93 38.19
C LYS A 308 8.28 -4.91 39.36
N GLU A 309 7.86 -4.45 40.54
CA GLU A 309 7.72 -5.30 41.74
C GLU A 309 6.58 -6.32 41.57
N ALA A 310 5.44 -5.91 41.00
CA ALA A 310 4.34 -6.83 40.68
C ALA A 310 4.79 -7.88 39.63
N ALA A 311 5.52 -7.48 38.60
CA ALA A 311 6.08 -8.39 37.60
C ALA A 311 7.06 -9.40 38.23
N ARG A 312 7.94 -8.94 39.14
CA ARG A 312 8.89 -9.78 39.85
C ARG A 312 8.19 -10.82 40.76
N LYS A 313 7.13 -10.42 41.43
CA LYS A 313 6.35 -11.29 42.34
C LYS A 313 5.53 -12.32 41.58
N THR A 314 4.83 -11.89 40.56
CA THR A 314 3.88 -12.75 39.84
C THR A 314 4.53 -13.58 38.74
N LYS A 315 5.54 -13.05 38.06
CA LYS A 315 6.17 -13.61 36.85
C LYS A 315 5.17 -13.80 35.69
N LEU A 316 4.13 -12.98 35.67
CA LEU A 316 3.04 -13.06 34.68
C LEU A 316 3.16 -11.99 33.59
N PHE A 317 4.07 -11.04 33.76
CA PHE A 317 4.41 -10.01 32.76
C PHE A 317 5.82 -9.49 33.00
N GLU A 318 6.36 -8.86 31.99
CA GLU A 318 7.64 -8.17 32.03
C GLU A 318 7.41 -6.67 31.87
N VAL A 319 8.27 -5.86 32.51
CA VAL A 319 8.19 -4.40 32.44
C VAL A 319 9.58 -3.83 32.17
N TYR A 320 9.64 -2.94 31.22
CA TYR A 320 10.84 -2.24 30.78
C TYR A 320 10.61 -0.74 30.80
N LYS A 321 11.64 0.02 31.09
CA LYS A 321 11.71 1.38 30.60
C LYS A 321 11.89 1.31 29.09
N LYS A 322 11.41 2.30 28.36
CA LYS A 322 11.45 2.32 26.89
C LYS A 322 12.86 2.08 26.33
N GLU A 323 13.86 2.72 26.94
CA GLU A 323 15.27 2.56 26.57
C GLU A 323 15.82 1.16 26.80
N ASP A 324 15.25 0.42 27.75
CA ASP A 324 15.68 -0.94 28.16
C ASP A 324 14.89 -2.06 27.44
N VAL A 325 13.97 -1.72 26.54
CA VAL A 325 13.25 -2.72 25.73
C VAL A 325 14.27 -3.51 24.92
N PRO A 326 14.22 -4.86 24.91
CA PRO A 326 15.14 -5.69 24.14
C PRO A 326 15.21 -5.28 22.66
N ASP A 327 16.44 -5.24 22.11
CA ASP A 327 16.68 -4.76 20.74
C ASP A 327 15.98 -5.62 19.68
N ASP A 328 15.83 -6.92 19.91
CA ASP A 328 15.17 -7.88 19.04
C ASP A 328 13.66 -7.67 18.90
N LEU A 329 13.05 -6.88 19.79
CA LEU A 329 11.65 -6.48 19.67
C LEU A 329 11.46 -5.29 18.72
N HIS A 330 12.51 -4.50 18.43
CA HIS A 330 12.42 -3.30 17.56
C HIS A 330 11.27 -2.38 17.98
N PHE A 331 11.17 -2.07 19.29
CA PHE A 331 10.04 -1.36 19.85
C PHE A 331 10.45 -0.33 20.92
N LYS A 332 11.34 0.62 20.53
CA LYS A 332 11.79 1.71 21.42
C LYS A 332 12.04 3.04 20.73
N HIS A 333 12.18 3.08 19.40
CA HIS A 333 12.59 4.28 18.67
C HIS A 333 11.44 5.06 18.05
N ASN A 334 10.27 5.12 18.72
CA ASN A 334 9.13 5.90 18.24
C ASN A 334 8.52 6.74 19.37
N ARG A 335 8.11 7.99 19.07
CA ARG A 335 7.50 8.91 20.04
C ARG A 335 6.15 8.43 20.57
N ARG A 336 5.45 7.56 19.83
CA ARG A 336 4.15 6.98 20.21
C ARG A 336 4.27 5.86 21.23
N ILE A 337 5.50 5.37 21.48
CA ILE A 337 5.78 4.40 22.52
C ILE A 337 6.01 5.19 23.82
N GLY A 338 5.20 4.93 24.85
CA GLY A 338 5.35 5.54 26.18
C GLY A 338 6.65 5.14 26.87
N SER A 339 7.01 5.85 27.94
CA SER A 339 8.28 5.62 28.65
C SER A 339 8.37 4.28 29.39
N ILE A 340 7.24 3.59 29.60
CA ILE A 340 7.16 2.25 30.19
C ILE A 340 6.43 1.32 29.22
N VAL A 341 7.05 0.17 28.95
CA VAL A 341 6.54 -0.90 28.09
C VAL A 341 6.40 -2.19 28.88
N GLY A 342 5.30 -2.89 28.72
CA GLY A 342 5.08 -4.18 29.37
C GLY A 342 4.52 -5.24 28.43
N LEU A 343 5.00 -6.48 28.62
CA LEU A 343 4.61 -7.65 27.86
C LEU A 343 4.02 -8.69 28.79
N LEU A 344 2.80 -9.14 28.53
CA LEU A 344 2.17 -10.17 29.33
C LEU A 344 2.65 -11.57 28.90
N LYS A 345 2.67 -12.49 29.85
CA LYS A 345 2.92 -13.89 29.62
C LYS A 345 1.76 -14.47 28.82
N GLU A 346 2.07 -15.36 27.88
CA GLU A 346 1.07 -16.09 27.12
C GLU A 346 -0.03 -16.70 28.00
N GLY A 347 -1.28 -16.60 27.56
CA GLY A 347 -2.44 -17.08 28.28
C GLY A 347 -2.94 -16.17 29.40
N TRP A 348 -2.28 -15.03 29.64
CA TRP A 348 -2.70 -13.99 30.57
C TRP A 348 -3.08 -12.71 29.84
N TYR A 349 -3.99 -11.93 30.39
CA TYR A 349 -4.38 -10.65 29.81
C TYR A 349 -4.50 -9.53 30.86
N ALA A 350 -4.37 -8.31 30.38
CA ALA A 350 -4.48 -7.12 31.22
C ALA A 350 -5.96 -6.70 31.40
N ARG A 351 -6.30 -6.24 32.59
CA ARG A 351 -7.49 -5.44 32.90
C ARG A 351 -7.10 -4.11 33.50
N SER A 352 -7.85 -3.08 33.18
CA SER A 352 -7.72 -1.75 33.78
C SER A 352 -8.99 -0.95 33.48
N SER A 353 -9.32 0.04 34.33
CA SER A 353 -10.38 1.01 34.06
C SER A 353 -10.15 1.83 32.78
N LYS A 354 -8.90 1.87 32.30
CA LYS A 354 -8.49 2.50 31.02
C LYS A 354 -8.62 1.59 29.79
N LEU A 355 -8.96 0.31 29.98
CA LEU A 355 -9.18 -0.64 28.89
C LEU A 355 -10.68 -0.87 28.69
N SER A 356 -11.14 -0.83 27.44
CA SER A 356 -12.46 -1.30 27.10
C SER A 356 -12.58 -2.79 27.42
N GLN A 357 -13.37 -3.11 28.44
CA GLN A 357 -13.56 -4.48 28.92
C GLN A 357 -14.87 -5.06 28.35
N GLY A 358 -14.76 -6.17 27.60
CA GLY A 358 -15.93 -6.98 27.31
C GLY A 358 -16.44 -7.67 28.59
N ASN A 359 -17.76 -7.76 28.74
CA ASN A 359 -18.38 -8.58 29.79
C ASN A 359 -18.22 -10.06 29.42
N TYR A 360 -17.21 -10.71 29.99
CA TYR A 360 -16.98 -12.15 29.78
C TYR A 360 -17.35 -12.94 31.04
N SER A 361 -18.00 -14.08 30.85
CA SER A 361 -18.18 -15.06 31.94
C SER A 361 -16.81 -15.57 32.39
N SER A 362 -16.59 -15.69 33.69
CA SER A 362 -15.35 -16.24 34.24
C SER A 362 -15.18 -17.71 33.84
N GLY A 363 -13.95 -18.14 33.59
CA GLY A 363 -13.63 -19.53 33.23
C GLY A 363 -13.84 -19.90 31.76
N THR A 364 -14.21 -18.95 30.90
CA THR A 364 -14.37 -19.19 29.45
C THR A 364 -13.00 -19.19 28.75
N ILE A 365 -12.81 -20.14 27.83
CA ILE A 365 -11.63 -20.14 26.92
C ILE A 365 -11.93 -19.23 25.73
N ARG A 366 -11.01 -18.35 25.42
CA ARG A 366 -11.05 -17.40 24.31
C ARG A 366 -9.69 -17.32 23.64
N GLY A 367 -9.62 -16.66 22.49
CA GLY A 367 -8.35 -16.40 21.80
C GLY A 367 -7.84 -14.99 22.05
N ASN A 368 -6.52 -14.86 22.06
CA ASN A 368 -5.83 -13.60 22.16
C ASN A 368 -4.52 -13.63 21.35
N HIS A 369 -4.04 -12.47 20.97
CA HIS A 369 -2.77 -12.22 20.31
C HIS A 369 -2.15 -10.91 20.80
N GLY A 370 -0.95 -10.54 20.34
CA GLY A 370 -0.24 -9.36 20.82
C GLY A 370 0.89 -9.68 21.79
N TYR A 371 1.14 -10.97 22.07
CA TYR A 371 2.24 -11.41 22.94
C TYR A 371 3.60 -11.26 22.26
N SER A 372 4.67 -11.61 22.99
CA SER A 372 6.05 -11.58 22.48
C SER A 372 6.20 -12.38 21.19
N THR A 373 7.06 -11.91 20.29
CA THR A 373 7.47 -12.63 19.08
C THR A 373 8.21 -13.96 19.35
N ALA A 374 8.58 -14.25 20.61
CA ALA A 374 9.10 -15.55 21.02
C ALA A 374 8.00 -16.61 21.17
N VAL A 375 6.72 -16.22 21.25
CA VAL A 375 5.58 -17.13 21.34
C VAL A 375 5.22 -17.63 19.95
N LYS A 376 5.42 -18.93 19.71
CA LYS A 376 5.23 -19.54 18.38
C LYS A 376 3.78 -19.48 17.90
N GLU A 377 2.82 -19.48 18.82
CA GLU A 377 1.39 -19.32 18.56
C GLU A 377 1.05 -17.99 17.90
N MET A 378 1.95 -16.99 17.97
CA MET A 378 1.82 -15.70 17.28
C MET A 378 2.25 -15.73 15.83
N TYR A 379 2.92 -16.79 15.37
CA TYR A 379 3.45 -16.82 14.01
C TYR A 379 2.34 -17.01 12.96
N PRO A 380 2.35 -16.19 11.89
CA PRO A 380 1.50 -16.38 10.71
C PRO A 380 2.00 -17.49 9.80
N PHE A 381 1.11 -17.98 8.94
CA PHE A 381 1.45 -18.87 7.84
C PHE A 381 1.89 -18.10 6.59
N PHE A 382 2.48 -18.79 5.64
CA PHE A 382 2.84 -18.26 4.32
C PHE A 382 2.79 -19.35 3.27
N ILE A 383 2.03 -19.11 2.21
CA ILE A 383 1.98 -19.90 1.00
C ILE A 383 1.93 -18.96 -0.21
N ALA A 384 2.50 -19.36 -1.34
CA ALA A 384 2.41 -18.58 -2.57
C ALA A 384 2.49 -19.48 -3.80
N ARG A 385 1.88 -19.03 -4.92
CA ARG A 385 1.99 -19.67 -6.23
C ARG A 385 1.97 -18.64 -7.36
N GLY A 386 2.44 -19.02 -8.52
CA GLY A 386 2.41 -18.21 -9.73
C GLY A 386 3.71 -18.29 -10.50
N PRO A 387 3.83 -17.60 -11.64
CA PRO A 387 4.96 -17.73 -12.54
C PRO A 387 6.33 -17.37 -11.91
N ALA A 388 6.36 -16.50 -10.91
CA ALA A 388 7.60 -16.13 -10.23
C ALA A 388 8.11 -17.20 -9.24
N PHE A 389 7.25 -18.10 -8.78
CA PHE A 389 7.56 -19.04 -7.72
C PHE A 389 7.96 -20.44 -8.22
N LYS A 390 8.80 -21.13 -7.46
CA LYS A 390 9.02 -22.56 -7.62
C LYS A 390 7.73 -23.34 -7.39
N GLN A 391 7.73 -24.60 -7.76
CA GLN A 391 6.65 -25.53 -7.47
C GLN A 391 7.07 -26.53 -6.41
N ASN A 392 6.14 -26.89 -5.53
CA ASN A 392 6.33 -27.87 -4.45
C ASN A 392 7.64 -27.65 -3.66
N PHE A 393 7.86 -26.39 -3.25
CA PHE A 393 9.11 -25.98 -2.58
C PHE A 393 8.83 -25.46 -1.17
N THR A 394 9.60 -25.92 -0.20
CA THR A 394 9.57 -25.42 1.18
C THR A 394 10.76 -24.49 1.42
N ASN A 395 10.49 -23.24 1.76
CA ASN A 395 11.52 -22.29 2.20
C ASN A 395 11.84 -22.47 3.69
N GLN A 396 12.99 -21.96 4.13
CA GLN A 396 13.23 -21.76 5.57
C GLN A 396 12.27 -20.68 6.10
N PRO A 397 11.95 -20.70 7.41
CA PRO A 397 11.24 -19.60 8.03
C PRO A 397 11.92 -18.25 7.78
N PHE A 398 11.16 -17.20 7.60
CA PHE A 398 11.64 -15.84 7.34
C PHE A 398 10.85 -14.81 8.14
N GLU A 399 11.20 -13.54 8.06
CA GLU A 399 10.57 -12.48 8.80
C GLU A 399 9.50 -11.77 7.96
N ILE A 400 8.44 -11.33 8.58
CA ILE A 400 7.30 -10.69 7.88
C ILE A 400 7.72 -9.40 7.14
N ILE A 401 8.77 -8.71 7.60
CA ILE A 401 9.37 -7.54 6.92
C ILE A 401 9.92 -7.88 5.53
N ASP A 402 10.23 -9.16 5.26
CA ASP A 402 10.77 -9.62 3.98
C ASP A 402 9.70 -9.67 2.87
N MET A 403 8.43 -9.58 3.23
CA MET A 403 7.31 -9.59 2.27
C MET A 403 7.37 -8.39 1.32
N TYR A 404 7.74 -7.22 1.82
CA TYR A 404 7.83 -6.02 0.99
C TYR A 404 8.89 -6.12 -0.12
N PRO A 405 10.18 -6.41 0.16
CA PRO A 405 11.16 -6.59 -0.91
C PRO A 405 10.87 -7.82 -1.79
N LEU A 406 10.22 -8.89 -1.26
CA LEU A 406 9.76 -10.02 -2.07
C LEU A 406 8.74 -9.58 -3.12
N ILE A 407 7.73 -8.81 -2.73
CA ILE A 407 6.67 -8.32 -3.63
C ILE A 407 7.27 -7.35 -4.65
N CYS A 408 8.11 -6.39 -4.22
CA CYS A 408 8.79 -5.46 -5.12
C CYS A 408 9.62 -6.19 -6.18
N HIS A 409 10.34 -7.25 -5.78
CA HIS A 409 11.13 -8.07 -6.71
C HIS A 409 10.25 -8.76 -7.78
N ILE A 410 9.10 -9.33 -7.39
CA ILE A 410 8.17 -9.97 -8.34
C ILE A 410 7.61 -8.93 -9.31
N LEU A 411 7.27 -7.75 -8.82
CA LEU A 411 6.74 -6.64 -9.63
C LEU A 411 7.80 -5.99 -10.53
N GLY A 412 9.10 -6.25 -10.27
CA GLY A 412 10.20 -5.61 -10.99
C GLY A 412 10.34 -4.12 -10.67
N ILE A 413 9.96 -3.72 -9.46
CA ILE A 413 10.05 -2.32 -8.98
C ILE A 413 11.13 -2.17 -7.93
N GLU A 414 11.76 -0.99 -7.89
CA GLU A 414 12.75 -0.65 -6.87
C GLU A 414 12.06 -0.41 -5.53
N PRO A 415 12.42 -1.16 -4.45
CA PRO A 415 11.81 -0.96 -3.14
C PRO A 415 12.24 0.37 -2.50
N ALA A 416 11.33 1.02 -1.80
CA ALA A 416 11.70 2.12 -0.91
C ALA A 416 12.58 1.61 0.25
N PRO A 417 13.32 2.50 0.97
CA PRO A 417 14.10 2.10 2.13
C PRO A 417 13.27 1.30 3.15
N ASN A 418 13.73 0.11 3.51
CA ASN A 418 13.02 -0.83 4.38
C ASN A 418 14.00 -1.67 5.21
N ASN A 419 13.49 -2.47 6.15
CA ASN A 419 14.26 -3.35 7.02
C ASN A 419 14.31 -4.81 6.52
N GLY A 420 13.53 -5.14 5.50
CA GLY A 420 13.43 -6.49 4.94
C GLY A 420 14.67 -6.91 4.15
N SER A 421 14.81 -8.21 3.92
CA SER A 421 15.91 -8.79 3.18
C SER A 421 15.42 -9.75 2.09
N LEU A 422 15.59 -9.36 0.84
CA LEU A 422 15.33 -10.25 -0.30
C LEU A 422 16.17 -11.55 -0.25
N ALA A 423 17.36 -11.51 0.36
CA ALA A 423 18.25 -12.65 0.47
C ALA A 423 17.63 -13.83 1.25
N ARG A 424 16.79 -13.55 2.28
CA ARG A 424 16.11 -14.59 3.07
C ARG A 424 15.01 -15.32 2.30
N VAL A 425 14.46 -14.69 1.27
CA VAL A 425 13.31 -15.18 0.49
C VAL A 425 13.64 -15.49 -0.97
N LYS A 426 14.87 -15.19 -1.43
CA LYS A 426 15.29 -15.46 -2.82
C LYS A 426 15.17 -16.92 -3.24
N GLY A 427 15.22 -17.85 -2.29
CA GLY A 427 15.07 -19.29 -2.54
C GLY A 427 13.68 -19.67 -3.06
N LEU A 428 12.66 -18.83 -2.86
CA LEU A 428 11.28 -19.04 -3.30
C LEU A 428 11.12 -18.95 -4.83
N PHE A 429 11.98 -18.19 -5.51
CA PHE A 429 11.81 -17.90 -6.94
C PHE A 429 12.23 -19.06 -7.83
N SER A 430 11.49 -19.25 -8.92
CA SER A 430 11.94 -20.06 -10.05
C SER A 430 13.24 -19.48 -10.62
N GLN A 431 14.19 -20.33 -11.01
CA GLN A 431 15.38 -19.84 -11.72
C GLN A 431 14.90 -19.13 -13.01
N PRO A 432 15.52 -18.02 -13.41
CA PRO A 432 15.28 -17.46 -14.73
C PRO A 432 15.59 -18.57 -15.75
N THR A 433 14.67 -18.87 -16.64
CA THR A 433 15.00 -19.62 -17.86
C THR A 433 16.10 -18.80 -18.57
N GLU A 434 17.22 -19.43 -18.93
CA GLU A 434 18.47 -18.83 -19.41
C GLU A 434 18.36 -17.87 -20.63
N ASN A 435 17.17 -17.42 -21.00
CA ASN A 435 16.92 -16.55 -22.15
C ASN A 435 16.78 -15.06 -21.84
N THR A 436 16.99 -14.63 -20.59
CA THR A 436 17.07 -13.19 -20.24
C THR A 436 18.24 -12.93 -19.28
N ALA A 437 19.46 -13.20 -19.75
CA ALA A 437 20.66 -12.75 -19.05
C ALA A 437 20.86 -11.26 -19.31
N SER A 438 20.31 -10.42 -18.43
CA SER A 438 20.82 -9.08 -18.21
C SER A 438 21.84 -9.16 -17.08
N THR A 439 23.09 -9.00 -17.44
CA THR A 439 24.25 -8.93 -16.57
C THR A 439 24.15 -7.75 -15.60
N TYR A 440 23.83 -8.04 -14.34
CA TYR A 440 24.17 -7.15 -13.23
C TYR A 440 25.33 -7.78 -12.45
N ALA A 441 26.53 -7.30 -12.72
CA ALA A 441 27.67 -7.50 -11.84
C ALA A 441 27.53 -6.55 -10.63
N PRO A 442 27.80 -7.01 -9.39
CA PRO A 442 27.80 -6.12 -8.24
C PRO A 442 29.04 -5.22 -8.30
N THR A 443 28.84 -3.93 -8.47
CA THR A 443 29.88 -2.93 -8.28
C THR A 443 29.91 -2.53 -6.81
N GLU A 444 31.05 -2.71 -6.19
CA GLU A 444 31.36 -2.24 -4.85
C GLU A 444 31.06 -0.76 -4.67
N SER A 445 30.47 -0.44 -3.51
CA SER A 445 30.11 0.92 -3.12
C SER A 445 31.34 1.78 -2.87
N THR A 446 31.52 2.79 -3.69
CA THR A 446 32.23 4.01 -3.27
C THR A 446 31.28 5.19 -3.43
N THR A 447 31.14 5.90 -2.33
CA THR A 447 30.43 7.17 -2.13
C THR A 447 30.43 8.10 -3.34
N GLU A 448 29.23 8.32 -3.94
CA GLU A 448 28.93 9.55 -4.70
C GLU A 448 27.49 10.00 -4.45
N LYS A 449 27.35 10.87 -3.47
CA LYS A 449 26.21 11.79 -3.34
C LYS A 449 26.28 12.81 -4.49
N GLN A 450 25.13 13.07 -5.11
CA GLN A 450 24.89 14.16 -6.06
C GLN A 450 25.17 13.89 -7.55
N ARG A 451 24.28 13.13 -8.24
CA ARG A 451 24.21 13.26 -9.72
C ARG A 451 22.87 12.89 -10.39
N SER A 452 21.80 12.61 -9.64
CA SER A 452 20.50 12.25 -10.26
C SER A 452 19.66 13.45 -10.76
N GLY A 453 19.84 14.64 -10.17
CA GLY A 453 19.09 15.85 -10.59
C GLY A 453 19.50 16.42 -11.95
N ASN A 454 20.72 16.14 -12.42
CA ASN A 454 21.26 16.76 -13.62
C ASN A 454 20.96 16.02 -14.94
N LYS A 455 20.51 14.77 -14.91
CA LYS A 455 20.20 14.02 -16.16
C LYS A 455 18.85 14.41 -16.75
N ILE A 456 17.81 14.55 -15.93
CA ILE A 456 16.46 14.94 -16.41
C ILE A 456 16.45 16.37 -16.95
N VAL A 457 17.16 17.29 -16.29
CA VAL A 457 17.30 18.68 -16.77
C VAL A 457 18.08 18.76 -18.09
N LYS A 458 19.09 17.89 -18.31
CA LYS A 458 19.83 17.85 -19.57
C LYS A 458 19.00 17.29 -20.73
N ILE A 459 18.20 16.23 -20.50
CA ILE A 459 17.33 15.65 -21.55
C ILE A 459 16.23 16.64 -21.94
N ALA A 460 15.59 17.32 -20.99
CA ALA A 460 14.62 18.37 -21.28
C ALA A 460 15.26 19.55 -22.02
N GLY A 461 16.50 19.94 -21.70
CA GLY A 461 17.26 20.97 -22.39
C GLY A 461 17.57 20.59 -23.85
N PHE A 462 17.95 19.36 -24.15
CA PHE A 462 18.22 18.89 -25.51
C PHE A 462 16.96 18.78 -26.37
N VAL A 463 15.82 18.39 -25.82
CA VAL A 463 14.53 18.34 -26.53
C VAL A 463 14.08 19.78 -26.89
N ILE A 464 14.21 20.75 -25.98
CA ILE A 464 13.85 22.15 -26.22
C ILE A 464 14.77 22.77 -27.26
N LEU A 465 16.08 22.52 -27.22
CA LEU A 465 17.04 22.99 -28.20
C LEU A 465 16.83 22.37 -29.60
N GLY A 466 16.49 21.08 -29.66
CA GLY A 466 16.11 20.40 -30.91
C GLY A 466 14.85 20.99 -31.56
N PHE A 467 13.83 21.28 -30.76
CA PHE A 467 12.59 21.90 -31.23
C PHE A 467 12.78 23.33 -31.69
N ALA A 468 13.59 24.13 -30.96
CA ALA A 468 13.95 25.49 -31.36
C ALA A 468 14.78 25.52 -32.69
N GLY A 469 15.69 24.55 -32.87
CA GLY A 469 16.44 24.37 -34.11
C GLY A 469 15.51 24.03 -35.29
N LEU A 470 14.53 23.16 -35.12
CA LEU A 470 13.56 22.79 -36.14
C LEU A 470 12.66 23.97 -36.55
N VAL A 471 12.18 24.74 -35.59
CA VAL A 471 11.36 25.95 -35.82
C VAL A 471 12.17 27.01 -36.58
N SER A 472 13.44 27.21 -36.22
CA SER A 472 14.36 28.16 -36.87
C SER A 472 14.63 27.72 -38.32
N LEU A 473 14.80 26.42 -38.58
CA LEU A 473 15.01 25.88 -39.92
C LEU A 473 13.78 26.08 -40.82
N VAL A 474 12.57 25.78 -40.30
CA VAL A 474 11.32 25.99 -41.03
C VAL A 474 11.10 27.48 -41.36
N ALA A 475 11.39 28.37 -40.40
CA ALA A 475 11.31 29.82 -40.62
C ALA A 475 12.29 30.28 -41.71
N SER A 476 13.50 29.77 -41.72
CA SER A 476 14.51 30.07 -42.73
C SER A 476 14.11 29.60 -44.13
N ILE A 477 13.54 28.40 -44.24
CA ILE A 477 13.00 27.87 -45.50
C ILE A 477 11.83 28.73 -46.01
N LEU A 478 10.94 29.15 -45.14
CA LEU A 478 9.80 30.00 -45.51
C LEU A 478 10.28 31.42 -45.95
N LEU A 479 11.31 31.95 -45.34
CA LEU A 479 11.94 33.23 -45.75
C LEU A 479 12.60 33.12 -47.14
N ILE A 480 13.30 32.02 -47.42
CA ILE A 480 13.91 31.74 -48.72
C ILE A 480 12.81 31.61 -49.80
N ILE A 481 11.73 30.87 -49.53
CA ILE A 481 10.59 30.76 -50.46
C ILE A 481 9.94 32.13 -50.71
N ARG A 482 9.73 32.93 -49.66
CA ARG A 482 9.21 34.32 -49.80
C ARG A 482 10.16 35.21 -50.61
N TRP A 483 11.45 35.09 -50.41
CA TRP A 483 12.47 35.85 -51.16
C TRP A 483 12.48 35.46 -52.64
N CYS A 484 12.46 34.16 -52.96
CA CYS A 484 12.35 33.64 -54.34
C CYS A 484 11.04 34.07 -55.05
N LYS A 485 9.91 34.09 -54.30
CA LYS A 485 8.63 34.61 -54.86
C LYS A 485 8.66 36.12 -55.11
N ARG A 486 9.44 36.91 -54.32
CA ARG A 486 9.60 38.33 -54.56
C ARG A 486 10.46 38.65 -55.80
N GLN A 487 11.45 37.82 -56.09
CA GLN A 487 12.33 37.98 -57.26
C GLN A 487 11.62 37.65 -58.61
N ASN A 488 10.60 36.82 -58.57
CA ASN A 488 9.84 36.36 -59.75
C ASN A 488 8.54 37.14 -60.03
N ARG A 489 8.33 38.31 -59.41
CA ARG A 489 7.18 39.15 -59.80
C ARG A 489 7.49 39.91 -61.09
N PRO A 490 6.67 39.77 -62.19
CA PRO A 490 6.83 40.56 -63.40
C PRO A 490 6.56 42.03 -63.12
N LYS A 491 7.44 42.91 -63.61
CA LYS A 491 7.26 44.36 -63.56
C LYS A 491 6.00 44.71 -64.37
N LYS A 492 4.94 45.20 -63.69
CA LYS A 492 3.80 45.82 -64.34
C LYS A 492 4.22 47.17 -64.94
N LEU A 493 4.07 47.33 -66.26
CA LEU A 493 4.09 48.60 -66.92
C LEU A 493 2.90 49.46 -66.45
N THR A 494 3.21 50.69 -66.08
CA THR A 494 2.23 51.72 -65.78
C THR A 494 1.69 52.33 -67.09
N TRP A 495 0.33 52.39 -67.17
CA TRP A 495 -0.38 53.37 -67.98
C TRP A 495 -1.26 54.18 -67.08
N GLN A 496 -1.12 55.56 -67.22
CA GLN A 496 -1.97 56.55 -66.56
C GLN A 496 -3.30 56.66 -67.31
N ASN A 497 -4.31 57.04 -66.58
CA ASN A 497 -5.50 57.89 -66.77
C ASN A 497 -6.64 57.23 -65.98
N GLY A 498 -7.44 57.91 -65.19
CA GLY A 498 -7.95 59.23 -65.08
C GLY A 498 -9.34 59.08 -64.54
N GLU A 499 -9.68 59.89 -63.58
CA GLU A 499 -11.06 60.35 -63.23
C GLU A 499 -12.04 59.36 -62.57
N GLU A 500 -12.36 59.76 -61.35
CA GLU A 500 -13.64 60.27 -60.81
C GLU A 500 -14.66 59.17 -60.40
N ASP A 501 -15.16 59.18 -59.30
CA ASP A 501 -16.22 59.71 -58.52
C ASP A 501 -16.68 58.78 -57.36
N GLU A 502 -16.70 59.35 -56.19
CA GLU A 502 -17.75 59.47 -55.12
C GLU A 502 -18.79 58.36 -55.02
N ILE A 503 -19.06 57.97 -53.82
CA ILE A 503 -20.26 58.17 -52.99
C ILE A 503 -20.36 57.08 -51.86
N ALA A 504 -20.27 57.62 -50.67
CA ALA A 504 -21.13 57.47 -49.45
C ALA A 504 -21.46 56.06 -48.88
N ALA A 505 -21.00 55.91 -47.70
CA ALA A 505 -21.73 55.85 -46.41
C ALA A 505 -22.84 54.84 -46.27
N ASN A 506 -22.74 53.98 -45.32
CA ASN A 506 -23.54 54.08 -44.12
C ASN A 506 -23.14 53.07 -43.03
N THR A 507 -22.94 53.66 -41.88
CA THR A 507 -22.89 53.17 -40.52
C THR A 507 -24.21 52.53 -40.12
N VAL A 508 -24.20 51.45 -39.35
CA VAL A 508 -25.13 51.25 -38.24
C VAL A 508 -24.46 50.47 -37.12
N HIS A 509 -24.26 51.15 -36.04
CA HIS A 509 -24.14 50.65 -34.68
C HIS A 509 -25.48 50.13 -34.22
N VAL A 510 -25.51 49.09 -33.41
CA VAL A 510 -26.42 48.95 -32.27
C VAL A 510 -25.75 48.16 -31.16
N ASP A 511 -25.62 48.87 -30.08
CA ASP A 511 -25.32 48.43 -28.70
C ASP A 511 -26.60 47.92 -28.01
N HIS A 512 -26.39 47.34 -26.88
CA HIS A 512 -27.16 47.20 -25.63
C HIS A 512 -27.40 45.76 -25.19
N THR A 513 -26.76 45.37 -24.10
CA THR A 513 -26.99 45.59 -22.64
C THR A 513 -28.23 44.89 -22.07
N ASP A 514 -27.93 44.16 -20.97
CA ASP A 514 -28.72 43.94 -19.74
C ASP A 514 -29.97 43.06 -19.83
N ASP A 515 -30.12 42.08 -18.99
CA ASP A 515 -30.54 42.23 -17.61
C ASP A 515 -30.61 40.88 -16.84
N MET A 516 -30.37 41.03 -15.56
CA MET A 516 -30.60 40.10 -14.45
C MET A 516 -32.04 39.59 -14.35
N ALA A 517 -32.19 38.41 -13.79
CA ALA A 517 -33.27 38.13 -12.84
C ALA A 517 -32.88 37.01 -11.87
N VAL A 518 -32.70 37.40 -10.66
CA VAL A 518 -32.76 36.68 -9.39
C VAL A 518 -34.16 36.08 -9.23
N ASN A 519 -34.24 34.85 -8.72
CA ASN A 519 -35.36 34.45 -7.87
C ASN A 519 -34.89 33.57 -6.72
N GLN A 520 -35.20 34.10 -5.55
CA GLN A 520 -35.11 33.56 -4.20
C GLN A 520 -36.12 32.43 -3.97
N GLU A 521 -35.68 31.48 -3.11
CA GLU A 521 -36.27 31.01 -1.85
C GLU A 521 -37.74 30.58 -1.82
N GLU A 522 -38.01 29.49 -1.15
CA GLU A 522 -38.28 29.38 0.29
C GLU A 522 -38.34 27.89 0.75
N PRO A 523 -38.24 27.62 2.09
CA PRO A 523 -38.01 26.31 2.67
C PRO A 523 -39.30 25.59 3.06
N VAL A 524 -39.24 24.26 3.18
CA VAL A 524 -40.31 23.45 3.78
C VAL A 524 -39.83 22.70 4.99
N GLU A 525 -40.59 22.88 6.02
CA GLU A 525 -40.52 22.48 7.41
C GLU A 525 -40.33 20.98 7.68
N SER A 526 -39.74 20.77 8.85
CA SER A 526 -39.73 19.56 9.68
C SER A 526 -41.11 18.94 9.90
N ASN A 527 -41.14 17.61 9.94
CA ASN A 527 -42.09 16.91 10.81
C ASN A 527 -41.42 15.71 11.47
N ASP A 528 -41.28 15.82 12.77
CA ASP A 528 -41.12 14.77 13.76
C ASP A 528 -42.29 13.79 13.68
N GLU A 529 -42.00 12.52 13.65
CA GLU A 529 -42.86 11.51 14.25
C GLU A 529 -42.06 10.32 14.79
N THR A 530 -41.93 10.32 16.09
CA THR A 530 -41.66 9.20 17.00
C THR A 530 -42.63 8.05 16.74
N LEU A 531 -42.09 6.84 16.55
CA LEU A 531 -42.82 5.62 16.92
C LEU A 531 -41.85 4.54 17.37
N ALA A 532 -41.92 4.31 18.67
CA ALA A 532 -41.42 3.09 19.30
C ALA A 532 -42.27 1.89 18.85
N LEU A 533 -41.62 0.72 18.66
CA LEU A 533 -42.08 -0.52 19.26
C LEU A 533 -41.35 -1.79 18.74
N ARG A 534 -40.91 -2.54 19.74
CA ARG A 534 -40.89 -4.01 19.85
C ARG A 534 -39.86 -4.81 19.08
N GLY A 535 -39.07 -5.47 19.93
CA GLY A 535 -38.20 -6.59 19.63
C GLY A 535 -38.95 -7.80 19.04
N GLN A 536 -38.20 -8.52 18.26
CA GLN A 536 -38.35 -9.98 18.12
C GLN A 536 -36.97 -10.56 17.85
N GLU A 537 -36.57 -11.46 18.76
CA GLU A 537 -35.54 -12.46 18.55
C GLU A 537 -35.92 -13.32 17.35
N ILE A 538 -34.96 -13.57 16.46
CA ILE A 538 -34.93 -14.81 15.69
C ILE A 538 -33.48 -15.28 15.64
N GLN A 539 -33.26 -16.45 16.22
CA GLN A 539 -32.17 -17.39 16.06
C GLN A 539 -32.04 -17.77 14.55
N VAL A 540 -30.85 -17.76 14.02
CA VAL A 540 -30.08 -18.87 13.43
C VAL A 540 -28.69 -18.34 13.12
#